data_5749fae856adc5e49aa1c220f2c5c130
#
_entry.id   5749fae856adc5e49aa1c220f2c5c130
#
_cell.length_a   1.000
_cell.length_b   1.000
_cell.length_c   1.000
_cell.angle_alpha   90.00
_cell.angle_beta   90.00
_cell.angle_gamma   90.00
#
_symmetry.space_group_name_H-M   'P 1'
#
loop_
_entity.id
_entity.type
_entity.pdbx_description
1 polymer ?
#
loop_
_entity_poly.entity_id
_entity_poly.type
_entity_poly.pdbx_seq_one_letter_code
_entity_poly.pdbx_strand_id
1 'polypeptide(L)' 'MKVQDLSHAYSIWENIRELQKQRDLIAGRGGLGVTIQSAYQDAAFEEAIRPHAVAELERRIEKQKKVIIDLGVSFSDG' A
#
# COMPACT_ATOMS: atom_id res chain seq x y z
N MET A 1 -9.57 -17.50 -16.65
CA MET A 1 -8.34 -16.72 -16.54
C MET A 1 -7.21 -17.42 -17.26
N LYS A 2 -6.47 -16.69 -18.07
CA LYS A 2 -5.33 -17.25 -18.80
C LYS A 2 -4.11 -17.38 -17.87
N VAL A 3 -3.15 -18.21 -18.28
CA VAL A 3 -1.92 -18.40 -17.50
C VAL A 3 -1.18 -17.07 -17.31
N GLN A 4 -1.16 -16.23 -18.33
CA GLN A 4 -0.55 -14.91 -18.26
C GLN A 4 -1.24 -14.02 -17.22
N ASP A 5 -2.58 -14.11 -17.14
CA ASP A 5 -3.37 -13.35 -16.17
C ASP A 5 -3.13 -13.82 -14.75
N LEU A 6 -2.87 -15.13 -14.58
CA LEU A 6 -2.57 -15.68 -13.27
C LEU A 6 -1.23 -15.15 -12.73
N SER A 7 -0.22 -15.11 -13.58
CA SER A 7 1.08 -14.55 -13.21
C SER A 7 0.98 -13.06 -12.86
N HIS A 8 0.22 -12.32 -13.66
CA HIS A 8 -0.01 -10.90 -13.44
C HIS A 8 -0.79 -10.67 -12.14
N ALA A 9 -1.83 -11.47 -11.91
CA ALA A 9 -2.64 -11.39 -10.69
C ALA A 9 -1.80 -11.67 -9.45
N TYR A 10 -0.89 -12.65 -9.53
CA TYR A 10 0.00 -12.96 -8.43
C TYR A 10 0.92 -11.78 -8.09
N SER A 11 1.48 -11.14 -9.11
CA SER A 11 2.34 -9.98 -8.92
C SER A 11 1.58 -8.82 -8.26
N ILE A 12 0.34 -8.59 -8.67
CA ILE A 12 -0.49 -7.55 -8.07
C ILE A 12 -0.81 -7.90 -6.61
N TRP A 13 -1.12 -9.16 -6.35
CA TRP A 13 -1.42 -9.62 -4.99
C TRP A 13 -0.23 -9.42 -4.05
N GLU A 14 0.98 -9.74 -4.51
CA GLU A 14 2.20 -9.48 -3.74
C GLU A 14 2.39 -8.00 -3.47
N ASN A 15 2.09 -7.16 -4.45
CA ASN A 15 2.17 -5.71 -4.30
C ASN A 15 1.15 -5.21 -3.27
N ILE A 16 -0.06 -5.76 -3.27
CA ILE A 16 -1.08 -5.42 -2.27
C ILE A 16 -0.59 -5.76 -0.87
N ARG A 17 -0.01 -6.93 -0.69
CA ARG A 17 0.50 -7.35 0.60
C ARG A 17 1.59 -6.41 1.10
N GLU A 18 2.48 -5.99 0.22
CA GLU A 18 3.54 -5.04 0.58
C GLU A 18 2.96 -3.69 0.98
N LEU A 19 1.97 -3.21 0.25
CA LEU A 19 1.28 -1.96 0.58
C LEU A 19 0.56 -2.04 1.92
N GLN A 20 -0.09 -3.16 2.20
CA GLN A 20 -0.77 -3.40 3.47
C GLN A 20 0.23 -3.41 4.63
N LYS A 21 1.37 -4.03 4.42
CA LYS A 21 2.44 -4.08 5.40
C LYS A 21 2.96 -2.67 5.71
N GLN A 22 3.19 -1.87 4.67
CA GLN A 22 3.63 -0.49 4.84
C GLN A 22 2.58 0.34 5.57
N ARG A 23 1.30 0.18 5.19
CA ARG A 23 0.21 0.89 5.85
C ARG A 23 0.15 0.56 7.34
N ASP A 24 0.20 -0.71 7.69
CA ASP A 24 0.11 -1.15 9.07
C ASP A 24 1.29 -0.65 9.89
N LEU A 25 2.48 -0.64 9.30
CA LEU A 25 3.68 -0.15 9.95
C LEU A 25 3.56 1.34 10.27
N ILE A 26 3.11 2.12 9.30
CA ILE A 26 2.96 3.58 9.47
C ILE A 26 1.81 3.88 10.43
N ALA A 27 0.69 3.18 10.31
CA ALA A 27 -0.45 3.35 11.22
C ALA A 27 -0.08 3.03 12.66
N GLY A 28 0.87 2.13 12.87
CA GLY A 28 1.39 1.76 14.18
C GLY A 28 2.45 2.70 14.73
N ARG A 29 2.62 3.86 14.11
CA ARG A 29 3.57 4.90 14.53
C ARG A 29 5.05 4.52 14.36
N GLY A 30 5.31 3.61 13.41
CA GLY A 30 6.68 3.26 13.05
C GLY A 30 6.91 3.49 11.57
N GLY A 31 8.14 3.37 11.14
CA GLY A 31 8.52 3.19 9.76
C GLY A 31 8.35 4.39 8.82
N LEU A 32 7.87 5.54 9.30
CA LEU A 32 7.72 6.71 8.44
C LEU A 32 8.95 7.60 8.54
N GLY A 33 9.59 7.79 7.39
CA GLY A 33 10.66 8.75 7.26
C GLY A 33 10.32 9.74 6.17
N VAL A 34 10.46 11.03 6.45
CA VAL A 34 10.18 12.09 5.49
C VAL A 34 11.43 12.93 5.31
N THR A 35 11.85 13.07 4.05
CA THR A 35 13.00 13.93 3.73
C THR A 35 12.57 15.00 2.71
N ILE A 36 13.10 16.18 2.89
CA ILE A 36 12.96 17.27 1.93
C ILE A 36 14.37 17.75 1.62
N GLN A 37 14.78 17.66 0.37
CA GLN A 37 16.13 18.01 -0.07
C GLN A 37 17.21 17.33 0.78
N SER A 38 17.01 16.02 1.03
CA SER A 38 17.91 15.18 1.82
C SER A 38 17.96 15.49 3.30
N ALA A 39 17.12 16.40 3.79
CA ALA A 39 17.03 16.71 5.22
C ALA A 39 15.82 15.98 5.82
N TYR A 40 16.07 15.18 6.88
CA TYR A 40 14.99 14.51 7.60
C TYR A 40 14.17 15.53 8.37
N GLN A 41 12.86 15.34 8.33
CA GLN A 41 11.94 16.20 9.05
C GLN A 41 11.75 15.68 10.49
N ASP A 42 11.27 16.55 11.37
CA ASP A 42 11.09 16.18 12.77
C ASP A 42 9.84 15.32 12.99
N ALA A 43 9.67 14.85 14.22
CA ALA A 43 8.54 13.98 14.58
C ALA A 43 7.20 14.68 14.41
N ALA A 44 7.13 15.96 14.68
CA ALA A 44 5.90 16.74 14.52
C ALA A 44 5.44 16.78 13.06
N PHE A 45 6.40 16.96 12.14
CA PHE A 45 6.11 16.94 10.71
C PHE A 45 5.64 15.55 10.28
N GLU A 46 6.34 14.50 10.73
CA GLU A 46 5.98 13.13 10.40
C GLU A 46 4.58 12.78 10.91
N GLU A 47 4.24 13.18 12.13
CA GLU A 47 2.90 12.93 12.68
C GLU A 47 1.81 13.69 11.90
N ALA A 48 2.10 14.88 11.42
CA ALA A 48 1.16 15.64 10.60
C ALA A 48 0.90 14.96 9.25
N ILE A 49 1.91 14.30 8.68
CA ILE A 49 1.82 13.64 7.38
C ILE A 49 1.27 12.21 7.50
N ARG A 50 1.45 11.56 8.64
CA ARG A 50 1.11 10.15 8.84
C ARG A 50 -0.30 9.78 8.39
N PRO A 51 -1.38 10.49 8.79
CA PRO A 51 -2.72 10.12 8.33
C PRO A 51 -2.87 10.25 6.80
N HIS A 52 -2.19 11.21 6.18
CA HIS A 52 -2.21 11.37 4.73
C HIS A 52 -1.46 10.24 4.03
N ALA A 53 -0.35 9.78 4.61
CA ALA A 53 0.40 8.65 4.08
C ALA A 53 -0.41 7.36 4.16
N VAL A 54 -1.09 7.14 5.28
CA VAL A 54 -1.97 5.96 5.46
C VAL A 54 -3.10 6.01 4.43
N ALA A 55 -3.75 7.16 4.27
CA ALA A 55 -4.84 7.31 3.32
C ALA A 55 -4.38 7.04 1.89
N GLU A 56 -3.20 7.51 1.51
CA GLU A 56 -2.67 7.27 0.17
C GLU A 56 -2.36 5.79 -0.05
N LEU A 57 -1.79 5.11 0.94
CA LEU A 57 -1.53 3.68 0.84
C LEU A 57 -2.83 2.88 0.72
N GLU A 58 -3.86 3.25 1.48
CA GLU A 58 -5.17 2.61 1.38
C GLU A 58 -5.79 2.82 0.00
N ARG A 59 -5.65 4.02 -0.56
CA ARG A 59 -6.13 4.31 -1.91
C ARG A 59 -5.43 3.41 -2.94
N ARG A 60 -4.13 3.22 -2.81
CA ARG A 60 -3.36 2.36 -3.72
C ARG A 60 -3.75 0.89 -3.56
N ILE A 61 -3.99 0.46 -2.34
CA ILE A 61 -4.45 -0.90 -2.05
C ILE A 61 -5.80 -1.16 -2.74
N GLU A 62 -6.76 -0.26 -2.57
CA GLU A 62 -8.08 -0.41 -3.19
C GLU A 62 -8.00 -0.43 -4.70
N LYS A 63 -7.17 0.42 -5.28
CA LYS A 63 -6.96 0.45 -6.73
C LYS A 63 -6.40 -0.87 -7.24
N GLN A 64 -5.42 -1.45 -6.55
CA GLN A 64 -4.83 -2.72 -6.94
C GLN A 64 -5.80 -3.89 -6.75
N LYS A 65 -6.60 -3.87 -5.68
CA LYS A 65 -7.65 -4.87 -5.47
C LYS A 65 -8.65 -4.86 -6.62
N LYS A 66 -9.03 -3.68 -7.07
CA LYS A 66 -9.96 -3.56 -8.19
C LYS A 66 -9.38 -4.16 -9.47
N VAL A 67 -8.10 -3.94 -9.73
CA VAL A 67 -7.42 -4.53 -10.89
C VAL A 67 -7.47 -6.05 -10.82
N ILE A 68 -7.19 -6.63 -9.66
CA ILE A 68 -7.17 -8.08 -9.51
C ILE A 68 -8.57 -8.68 -9.64
N ILE A 69 -9.58 -7.99 -9.13
CA ILE A 69 -10.98 -8.41 -9.29
C ILE A 69 -11.37 -8.39 -10.77
N ASP A 70 -10.95 -7.35 -11.50
CA ASP A 70 -11.22 -7.22 -12.92
C ASP A 70 -10.56 -8.35 -13.73
N LEU A 71 -9.49 -8.95 -13.21
CA LEU A 71 -8.85 -10.12 -13.81
C LEU A 71 -9.57 -11.42 -13.49
N GLY A 72 -10.62 -11.39 -12.68
CA GLY A 72 -11.43 -12.56 -12.34
C GLY A 72 -11.00 -13.28 -11.08
N VAL A 73 -10.17 -12.67 -10.24
CA VAL A 73 -9.76 -13.24 -8.97
C VAL A 73 -10.67 -12.75 -7.86
N SER A 74 -11.17 -13.68 -7.05
CA SER A 74 -11.96 -13.33 -5.87
C SER A 74 -11.04 -13.04 -4.70
N PHE A 75 -11.34 -11.95 -4.01
CA PHE A 75 -10.68 -11.64 -2.75
C PHE A 75 -11.62 -11.97 -1.60
N SER A 76 -11.13 -12.75 -0.65
CA SER A 76 -11.76 -12.75 0.65
C SER A 76 -10.95 -11.79 1.52
N ASP A 77 -11.60 -10.76 1.98
CA ASP A 77 -11.03 -9.83 2.94
C ASP A 77 -11.07 -10.50 4.32
N GLY A 78 -10.11 -11.37 4.51
CA GLY A 78 -10.03 -12.04 5.81
C GLY A 78 -8.97 -11.38 6.66
#